data_9799885c90d085dfaa6f83786af9a388
#
_entry.id   9799885c90d085dfaa6f83786af9a388
#
_cell.length_a   1.000
_cell.length_b   1.000
_cell.length_c   1.000
_cell.angle_alpha   90.00
_cell.angle_beta   90.00
_cell.angle_gamma   90.00
#
_symmetry.space_group_name_H-M   'P 1'
#
loop_
_entity.id
_entity.type
_entity.pdbx_description
1 polymer ?
#
loop_
_entity_poly.entity_id
_entity_poly.type
_entity_poly.pdbx_seq_one_letter_code
_entity_poly.pdbx_strand_id
1 'polypeptide(L)'
;LFDYSEQKIGKPTGIDIKEQKMTLPMIHALNTMERSDKNWLIKTVKNHNKDKKRVREAIKRIKEAGGLDFAKEKMESFRVRAIKLLKTFPKNTYRDSLELMVNYVIERSI
;
A
#
# COMPACT_ATOMS: atom_id res chain seq x y z
N LEU A 1 -1.98 -3.61 -7.21
CA LEU A 1 -2.01 -3.49 -5.74
C LEU A 1 -0.96 -2.52 -5.24
N PHE A 2 -0.32 -2.79 -4.14
CA PHE A 2 0.64 -1.87 -3.51
C PHE A 2 2.05 -2.15 -4.00
N ASP A 3 2.50 -1.48 -5.04
CA ASP A 3 3.88 -1.58 -5.49
C ASP A 3 4.65 -0.34 -5.05
N TYR A 4 5.33 -0.46 -3.91
CA TYR A 4 6.09 0.61 -3.28
C TYR A 4 7.60 0.33 -3.29
N SER A 5 8.12 -0.36 -4.32
CA SER A 5 9.55 -0.50 -4.52
C SER A 5 10.18 0.88 -4.71
N GLU A 6 11.46 1.04 -4.37
CA GLU A 6 12.13 2.36 -4.44
C GLU A 6 11.99 3.04 -5.79
N GLN A 7 12.09 2.29 -6.87
CA GLN A 7 11.96 2.85 -8.22
C GLN A 7 10.53 3.24 -8.58
N LYS A 8 9.55 2.70 -7.88
CA LYS A 8 8.13 2.87 -8.20
C LYS A 8 7.33 3.58 -7.11
N ILE A 9 7.91 3.77 -5.93
CA ILE A 9 7.24 4.40 -4.80
C ILE A 9 6.59 5.73 -5.17
N GLY A 10 7.35 6.60 -5.83
CA GLY A 10 6.84 7.92 -6.21
C GLY A 10 5.76 7.86 -7.28
N LYS A 11 5.74 6.82 -8.11
CA LYS A 11 4.78 6.71 -9.21
C LYS A 11 3.41 6.22 -8.75
N PRO A 12 3.27 5.02 -8.12
CA PRO A 12 1.96 4.55 -7.70
C PRO A 12 1.31 5.45 -6.64
N THR A 13 2.05 5.82 -5.60
CA THR A 13 1.53 6.70 -4.54
C THR A 13 1.24 8.09 -5.07
N GLY A 14 2.11 8.62 -5.92
CA GLY A 14 1.91 9.92 -6.56
C GLY A 14 0.69 9.93 -7.47
N ILE A 15 0.45 8.86 -8.22
CA ILE A 15 -0.74 8.71 -9.07
C ILE A 15 -2.00 8.65 -8.20
N ASP A 16 -1.99 7.89 -7.11
CA ASP A 16 -3.11 7.78 -6.20
C ASP A 16 -3.48 9.15 -5.59
N ILE A 17 -2.50 9.93 -5.19
CA ILE A 17 -2.73 11.29 -4.68
C ILE A 17 -3.27 12.18 -5.79
N LYS A 18 -2.71 12.13 -6.99
CA LYS A 18 -3.18 12.87 -8.15
C LYS A 18 -4.65 12.57 -8.48
N GLU A 19 -5.02 11.31 -8.39
CA GLU A 19 -6.38 10.85 -8.68
C GLU A 19 -7.31 10.92 -7.48
N GLN A 20 -6.84 11.45 -6.36
CA GLN A 20 -7.59 11.59 -5.11
C GLN A 20 -8.08 10.26 -4.54
N LYS A 21 -7.33 9.19 -4.78
CA LYS A 21 -7.65 7.86 -4.25
C LYS A 21 -7.08 7.66 -2.86
N MET A 22 -7.84 6.97 -2.02
CA MET A 22 -7.40 6.59 -0.68
C MET A 22 -6.82 5.19 -0.72
N THR A 23 -5.52 5.07 -0.44
CA THR A 23 -4.82 3.79 -0.35
C THR A 23 -4.60 3.39 1.09
N LEU A 24 -4.28 2.12 1.33
CA LEU A 24 -4.03 1.62 2.68
C LEU A 24 -2.91 2.38 3.41
N PRO A 25 -1.75 2.66 2.77
CA PRO A 25 -0.71 3.47 3.41
C PRO A 25 -1.19 4.86 3.82
N MET A 26 -1.99 5.51 2.98
CA MET A 26 -2.53 6.83 3.25
C MET A 26 -3.53 6.79 4.41
N ILE A 27 -4.42 5.82 4.43
CA ILE A 27 -5.40 5.64 5.50
C ILE A 27 -4.69 5.44 6.84
N HIS A 28 -3.68 4.58 6.88
CA HIS A 28 -2.90 4.36 8.09
C HIS A 28 -2.22 5.65 8.57
N ALA A 29 -1.59 6.38 7.64
CA ALA A 29 -0.94 7.65 7.96
C ALA A 29 -1.93 8.66 8.56
N LEU A 30 -3.10 8.79 7.96
CA LEU A 30 -4.15 9.67 8.45
C LEU A 30 -4.62 9.31 9.87
N ASN A 31 -4.64 8.01 10.19
CA ASN A 31 -5.06 7.55 11.52
C ASN A 31 -3.99 7.71 12.60
N THR A 32 -2.72 7.83 12.21
CA THR A 32 -1.59 7.90 13.15
C THR A 32 -0.96 9.28 13.25
N MET A 33 -1.18 10.14 12.27
CA MET A 33 -0.65 11.51 12.25
C MET A 33 -1.30 12.42 13.27
N GLU A 34 -0.58 13.45 13.68
CA GLU A 34 -1.14 14.56 14.43
C GLU A 34 -2.15 15.32 13.58
N ARG A 35 -3.06 16.02 14.23
CA ARG A 35 -4.16 16.71 13.57
C ARG A 35 -3.70 17.72 12.51
N SER A 36 -2.63 18.45 12.78
CA SER A 36 -2.06 19.41 11.81
C SER A 36 -1.55 18.73 10.55
N ASP A 37 -0.82 17.63 10.69
CA ASP A 37 -0.30 16.86 9.57
C ASP A 37 -1.41 16.17 8.79
N LYS A 38 -2.39 15.65 9.51
CA LYS A 38 -3.59 15.04 8.92
C LYS A 38 -4.34 16.06 8.05
N ASN A 39 -4.58 17.25 8.57
CA ASN A 39 -5.27 18.30 7.84
C ASN A 39 -4.47 18.76 6.62
N TRP A 40 -3.16 18.86 6.75
CA TRP A 40 -2.27 19.20 5.64
C TRP A 40 -2.36 18.14 4.53
N LEU A 41 -2.32 16.85 4.88
CA LEU A 41 -2.40 15.75 3.92
C LEU A 41 -3.74 15.72 3.20
N ILE A 42 -4.83 15.85 3.95
CA ILE A 42 -6.18 15.89 3.37
C ILE A 42 -6.31 17.07 2.39
N LYS A 43 -5.82 18.23 2.77
CA LYS A 43 -5.84 19.43 1.92
C LYS A 43 -5.00 19.23 0.65
N THR A 44 -3.85 18.57 0.78
CA THR A 44 -2.99 18.26 -0.37
C THR A 44 -3.71 17.37 -1.37
N VAL A 45 -4.37 16.31 -0.90
CA VAL A 45 -5.10 15.39 -1.77
C VAL A 45 -6.30 16.08 -2.44
N LYS A 46 -7.03 16.91 -1.70
CA LYS A 46 -8.22 17.58 -2.24
C LYS A 46 -7.93 18.75 -3.16
N ASN A 47 -6.98 19.61 -2.79
CA ASN A 47 -6.80 20.91 -3.45
C ASN A 47 -5.44 21.09 -4.11
N HIS A 48 -4.45 20.27 -3.79
CA HIS A 48 -3.08 20.40 -4.29
C HIS A 48 -2.55 19.08 -4.86
N ASN A 49 -3.43 18.23 -5.31
CA ASN A 49 -3.09 16.90 -5.82
C ASN A 49 -2.25 16.91 -7.09
N LYS A 50 -2.13 18.06 -7.77
CA LYS A 50 -1.31 18.22 -8.97
C LYS A 50 0.01 18.96 -8.70
N ASP A 51 0.22 19.46 -7.50
CA ASP A 51 1.47 20.12 -7.12
C ASP A 51 2.53 19.07 -6.80
N LYS A 52 3.52 18.95 -7.67
CA LYS A 52 4.57 17.94 -7.56
C LYS A 52 5.35 18.01 -6.25
N LYS A 53 5.64 19.21 -5.75
CA LYS A 53 6.37 19.40 -4.50
C LYS A 53 5.54 18.92 -3.30
N ARG A 54 4.27 19.27 -3.27
CA ARG A 54 3.37 18.85 -2.19
C ARG A 54 3.10 17.36 -2.23
N VAL A 55 2.98 16.77 -3.41
CA VAL A 55 2.82 15.32 -3.57
C VAL A 55 4.04 14.58 -3.04
N ARG A 56 5.24 15.05 -3.34
CA ARG A 56 6.48 14.45 -2.81
C ARG A 56 6.54 14.52 -1.29
N GLU A 57 6.20 15.66 -0.73
CA GLU A 57 6.15 15.85 0.72
C GLU A 57 5.08 14.95 1.36
N ALA A 58 3.94 14.81 0.72
CA ALA A 58 2.88 13.91 1.17
C ALA A 58 3.36 12.46 1.22
N ILE A 59 4.03 12.00 0.17
CA ILE A 59 4.60 10.65 0.12
C ILE A 59 5.60 10.45 1.25
N LYS A 60 6.48 11.41 1.47
CA LYS A 60 7.46 11.37 2.55
C LYS A 60 6.79 11.27 3.92
N ARG A 61 5.75 12.06 4.17
CA ARG A 61 5.00 12.03 5.44
C ARG A 61 4.27 10.71 5.65
N ILE A 62 3.68 10.15 4.61
CA ILE A 62 3.04 8.82 4.65
C ILE A 62 4.05 7.75 5.03
N LYS A 63 5.22 7.80 4.42
CA LYS A 63 6.31 6.86 4.70
C LYS A 63 6.82 6.99 6.15
N GLU A 64 7.05 8.20 6.61
CA GLU A 64 7.51 8.47 7.98
C GLU A 64 6.47 8.06 9.04
N ALA A 65 5.19 8.13 8.71
CA ALA A 65 4.12 7.66 9.57
C ALA A 65 3.97 6.14 9.61
N GLY A 66 4.81 5.40 8.89
CA GLY A 66 4.76 3.94 8.86
C GLY A 66 3.71 3.36 7.92
N GLY A 67 3.13 4.17 7.03
CA GLY A 67 2.08 3.71 6.12
C GLY A 67 2.52 2.58 5.20
N LEU A 68 3.75 2.65 4.67
CA LEU A 68 4.28 1.61 3.81
C LEU A 68 4.56 0.31 4.57
N ASP A 69 5.12 0.42 5.77
CA ASP A 69 5.39 -0.75 6.62
C ASP A 69 4.09 -1.42 7.03
N PHE A 70 3.07 -0.65 7.38
CA PHE A 70 1.75 -1.15 7.69
C PHE A 70 1.14 -1.91 6.52
N ALA A 71 1.25 -1.36 5.30
CA ALA A 71 0.75 -2.02 4.10
C ALA A 71 1.46 -3.35 3.84
N LYS A 72 2.78 -3.38 4.00
CA LYS A 72 3.58 -4.61 3.86
C LYS A 72 3.17 -5.67 4.88
N GLU A 73 2.98 -5.28 6.14
CA GLU A 73 2.52 -6.20 7.18
C GLU A 73 1.15 -6.78 6.87
N LYS A 74 0.22 -5.96 6.37
CA LYS A 74 -1.10 -6.42 5.98
C LYS A 74 -1.05 -7.38 4.81
N MET A 75 -0.23 -7.11 3.81
CA MET A 75 -0.06 -8.02 2.67
C MET A 75 0.54 -9.34 3.09
N GLU A 76 1.54 -9.33 3.98
CA GLU A 76 2.13 -10.55 4.52
C GLU A 76 1.10 -11.36 5.32
N SER A 77 0.27 -10.69 6.12
CA SER A 77 -0.82 -11.32 6.85
C SER A 77 -1.82 -12.00 5.92
N PHE A 78 -2.19 -11.33 4.82
CA PHE A 78 -3.08 -11.91 3.80
C PHE A 78 -2.45 -13.11 3.13
N ARG A 79 -1.16 -13.04 2.80
CA ARG A 79 -0.42 -14.17 2.22
C ARG A 79 -0.48 -15.39 3.12
N VAL A 80 -0.15 -15.21 4.39
CA VAL A 80 -0.16 -16.31 5.36
C VAL A 80 -1.55 -16.94 5.46
N ARG A 81 -2.59 -16.13 5.54
CA ARG A 81 -3.97 -16.61 5.59
C ARG A 81 -4.38 -17.36 4.33
N ALA A 82 -4.03 -16.83 3.16
CA ALA A 82 -4.36 -17.45 1.88
C ALA A 82 -3.69 -18.81 1.74
N ILE A 83 -2.40 -18.89 2.06
CA ILE A 83 -1.65 -20.15 1.99
C ILE A 83 -2.20 -21.17 3.00
N LYS A 84 -2.50 -20.73 4.21
CA LYS A 84 -3.09 -21.59 5.24
C LYS A 84 -4.44 -22.16 4.79
N LEU A 85 -5.26 -21.33 4.14
CA LEU A 85 -6.53 -21.77 3.58
C LEU A 85 -6.32 -22.78 2.45
N LEU A 86 -5.38 -22.54 1.54
CA LEU A 86 -5.07 -23.44 0.45
C LEU A 86 -4.60 -24.81 0.95
N LYS A 87 -3.88 -24.86 2.05
CA LYS A 87 -3.40 -26.12 2.66
C LYS A 87 -4.52 -26.97 3.24
N THR A 88 -5.73 -26.43 3.39
CA THR A 88 -6.90 -27.23 3.79
C THR A 88 -7.45 -28.08 2.67
N PHE A 89 -7.08 -27.78 1.42
CA PHE A 89 -7.47 -28.57 0.26
C PHE A 89 -6.49 -29.73 0.01
N PRO A 90 -6.90 -30.80 -0.69
CA PRO A 90 -5.99 -31.87 -1.04
C PRO A 90 -4.79 -31.37 -1.84
N LYS A 91 -3.62 -31.94 -1.57
CA LYS A 91 -2.41 -31.59 -2.30
C LYS A 91 -2.50 -32.08 -3.74
N ASN A 92 -2.52 -31.17 -4.67
CA ASN A 92 -2.56 -31.44 -6.11
C ASN A 92 -1.95 -30.29 -6.90
N THR A 93 -1.89 -30.41 -8.22
CA THR A 93 -1.33 -29.40 -9.11
C THR A 93 -2.05 -28.06 -9.01
N TYR A 94 -3.37 -28.08 -8.84
CA TYR A 94 -4.17 -26.84 -8.72
C TYR A 94 -3.83 -26.07 -7.46
N ARG A 95 -3.69 -26.76 -6.34
CA ARG A 95 -3.29 -26.13 -5.07
C ARG A 95 -1.91 -25.49 -5.19
N ASP A 96 -0.96 -26.20 -5.76
CA ASP A 96 0.40 -25.70 -5.96
C ASP A 96 0.41 -24.47 -6.88
N SER A 97 -0.37 -24.49 -7.95
CA SER A 97 -0.51 -23.33 -8.86
C SER A 97 -1.12 -22.14 -8.18
N LEU A 98 -2.15 -22.31 -7.36
CA LEU A 98 -2.78 -21.23 -6.61
C LEU A 98 -1.83 -20.64 -5.58
N GLU A 99 -1.05 -21.48 -4.89
CA GLU A 99 -0.04 -21.02 -3.93
C GLU A 99 1.04 -20.17 -4.62
N LEU A 100 1.51 -20.61 -5.78
CA LEU A 100 2.45 -19.83 -6.59
C LEU A 100 1.87 -18.49 -7.02
N MET A 101 0.60 -18.46 -7.40
CA MET A 101 -0.08 -17.21 -7.77
C MET A 101 -0.18 -16.24 -6.60
N VAL A 102 -0.54 -16.71 -5.42
CA VAL A 102 -0.63 -15.89 -4.22
C VAL A 102 0.72 -15.27 -3.91
N ASN A 103 1.79 -16.06 -3.88
CA ASN A 103 3.13 -15.58 -3.62
C ASN A 103 3.59 -14.58 -4.69
N TYR A 104 3.34 -14.87 -5.96
CA TYR A 104 3.71 -13.99 -7.07
C TYR A 104 3.04 -12.62 -6.97
N VAL A 105 1.73 -12.59 -6.72
CA VAL A 105 0.98 -11.34 -6.61
C VAL A 105 1.49 -10.48 -5.46
N ILE A 106 1.74 -11.09 -4.29
CA ILE A 106 2.20 -10.37 -3.11
C ILE A 106 3.64 -9.89 -3.28
N GLU A 107 4.55 -10.73 -3.74
CA GLU A 107 5.94 -10.36 -3.99
C GLU A 107 6.06 -9.23 -5.02
N ARG A 108 5.25 -9.28 -6.06
CA ARG A 108 5.22 -8.22 -7.06
C ARG A 108 4.72 -6.89 -6.50
N SER A 109 3.85 -6.93 -5.51
CA SER A 109 3.23 -5.73 -4.93
C SER A 109 4.09 -5.10 -3.83
N ILE A 110 5.03 -5.83 -3.29
CA ILE A 110 5.97 -5.35 -2.29
C ILE A 110 7.25 -4.90 -2.96
#